data_f7a691b86e84931cc051824e31074fcb
#
_entry.id   f7a691b86e84931cc051824e31074fcb
#
_cell.length_a   1.000
_cell.length_b   1.000
_cell.length_c   1.000
_cell.angle_alpha   90.00
_cell.angle_beta   90.00
_cell.angle_gamma   90.00
#
_symmetry.space_group_name_H-M   'P 1'
#
loop_
_entity.id
_entity.type
_entity.pdbx_description
1 polymer ?
#
loop_
_entity_poly.entity_id
_entity_poly.type
_entity_poly.pdbx_seq_one_letter_code
_entity_poly.pdbx_strand_id
1 'polypeptide(L)'
;NQRLDGPERTTLQAAADQDHTAMPNVIAAILSIHAADAAQAAHYLARAKAAPAPTDREALFVTAAAAWADGDVDTAITNFETIADRWPRDMYAVRMCCTLKFYVRKDADGALALVRRVIDQIDDRGQAYALLSFMEEEANLFADAEASARAAVDLDRNLILGQHTVAHVMEAQGRDAEGVAWLEQFTDTWDDLNESFNPHMWMHLGLHYLGTGRG
;
A
#
# COMPACT_ATOMS: atom_id res chain seq x y z
N ASN A 1 -5.56 0.88 0.83
CA ASN A 1 -5.71 -0.32 0.01
C ASN A 1 -6.04 0.08 -1.42
N GLN A 2 -5.02 0.42 -2.20
CA GLN A 2 -5.18 0.36 -3.65
C GLN A 2 -5.40 -1.11 -4.00
N ARG A 3 -6.64 -1.53 -4.08
CA ARG A 3 -6.99 -2.77 -4.79
C ARG A 3 -6.60 -2.51 -6.23
N LEU A 4 -5.60 -3.20 -6.71
CA LEU A 4 -5.28 -3.26 -8.13
C LEU A 4 -6.35 -4.15 -8.81
N ASP A 5 -7.57 -3.66 -8.88
CA ASP A 5 -8.74 -4.36 -9.43
C ASP A 5 -9.05 -3.86 -10.85
N GLY A 6 -8.05 -3.40 -11.58
CA GLY A 6 -8.24 -2.76 -12.87
C GLY A 6 -7.32 -3.28 -13.97
N PRO A 7 -7.16 -2.49 -15.04
CA PRO A 7 -6.27 -2.79 -16.16
C PRO A 7 -4.85 -3.13 -15.74
N GLU A 8 -4.36 -2.52 -14.63
CA GLU A 8 -3.01 -2.76 -14.11
C GLU A 8 -2.84 -4.20 -13.63
N ARG A 9 -3.85 -4.76 -12.92
CA ARG A 9 -3.82 -6.17 -12.49
C ARG A 9 -3.74 -7.08 -13.71
N THR A 10 -4.58 -6.85 -14.71
CA THR A 10 -4.59 -7.64 -15.94
C THR A 10 -3.26 -7.55 -16.67
N THR A 11 -2.67 -6.36 -16.74
CA THR A 11 -1.35 -6.14 -17.37
C THR A 11 -0.24 -6.88 -16.62
N LEU A 12 -0.22 -6.80 -15.28
CA LEU A 12 0.77 -7.49 -14.46
C LEU A 12 0.62 -9.01 -14.54
N GLN A 13 -0.62 -9.52 -14.57
CA GLN A 13 -0.89 -10.94 -14.78
C GLN A 13 -0.44 -11.40 -16.16
N ALA A 14 -0.73 -10.64 -17.21
CA ALA A 14 -0.29 -10.96 -18.57
C ALA A 14 1.25 -10.95 -18.69
N ALA A 15 1.92 -10.03 -17.99
CA ALA A 15 3.39 -10.03 -17.93
C ALA A 15 3.91 -11.27 -17.18
N ALA A 16 3.30 -11.65 -16.07
CA ALA A 16 3.65 -12.86 -15.33
C ALA A 16 3.43 -14.14 -16.16
N ASP A 17 2.42 -14.17 -17.01
CA ASP A 17 2.16 -15.33 -17.90
C ASP A 17 3.27 -15.58 -18.91
N GLN A 18 3.99 -14.53 -19.31
CA GLN A 18 5.11 -14.59 -20.24
C GLN A 18 6.45 -14.77 -19.54
N ASP A 19 6.53 -14.55 -18.22
CA ASP A 19 7.75 -14.61 -17.43
C ASP A 19 7.80 -15.90 -16.60
N HIS A 20 8.94 -16.59 -16.65
CA HIS A 20 9.17 -17.83 -15.91
C HIS A 20 9.98 -17.62 -14.62
N THR A 21 10.31 -16.38 -14.27
CA THR A 21 10.99 -16.05 -13.01
C THR A 21 10.02 -15.98 -11.83
N ALA A 22 10.54 -15.99 -10.60
CA ALA A 22 9.71 -16.05 -9.42
C ALA A 22 8.91 -14.76 -9.16
N MET A 23 9.55 -13.58 -9.26
CA MET A 23 8.96 -12.32 -8.81
C MET A 23 7.67 -11.91 -9.54
N PRO A 24 7.58 -11.90 -10.90
CA PRO A 24 6.33 -11.54 -11.57
C PRO A 24 5.17 -12.45 -11.15
N ASN A 25 5.44 -13.75 -11.00
CA ASN A 25 4.45 -14.72 -10.58
C ASN A 25 4.03 -14.53 -9.10
N VAL A 26 4.97 -14.18 -8.21
CA VAL A 26 4.63 -13.84 -6.81
C VAL A 26 3.78 -12.59 -6.74
N ILE A 27 4.12 -11.53 -7.49
CA ILE A 27 3.33 -10.30 -7.53
C ILE A 27 1.91 -10.60 -8.01
N ALA A 28 1.76 -11.35 -9.11
CA ALA A 28 0.46 -11.76 -9.62
C ALA A 28 -0.34 -12.60 -8.60
N ALA A 29 0.33 -13.48 -7.85
CA ALA A 29 -0.28 -14.25 -6.77
C ALA A 29 -0.80 -13.32 -5.64
N ILE A 30 0.02 -12.38 -5.17
CA ILE A 30 -0.36 -11.43 -4.12
C ILE A 30 -1.56 -10.58 -4.56
N LEU A 31 -1.57 -10.11 -5.81
CA LEU A 31 -2.71 -9.38 -6.36
C LEU A 31 -3.98 -10.24 -6.39
N SER A 32 -3.84 -11.53 -6.70
CA SER A 32 -4.98 -12.47 -6.70
C SER A 32 -5.48 -12.75 -5.28
N ILE A 33 -4.59 -12.83 -4.28
CA ILE A 33 -4.97 -12.93 -2.86
C ILE A 33 -5.77 -11.71 -2.43
N HIS A 34 -5.32 -10.50 -2.77
CA HIS A 34 -6.05 -9.27 -2.47
C HIS A 34 -7.44 -9.22 -3.12
N ALA A 35 -7.58 -9.77 -4.31
CA ALA A 35 -8.87 -9.86 -5.01
C ALA A 35 -9.75 -11.02 -4.52
N ALA A 36 -9.30 -11.78 -3.53
CA ALA A 36 -9.95 -13.00 -3.04
C ALA A 36 -10.16 -14.09 -4.13
N ASP A 37 -9.29 -14.10 -5.15
CA ASP A 37 -9.27 -15.08 -6.22
C ASP A 37 -8.28 -16.20 -5.89
N ALA A 38 -8.75 -17.18 -5.11
CA ALA A 38 -7.92 -18.28 -4.64
C ALA A 38 -7.38 -19.17 -5.78
N ALA A 39 -8.15 -19.32 -6.87
CA ALA A 39 -7.73 -20.15 -8.00
C ALA A 39 -6.55 -19.51 -8.75
N GLN A 40 -6.63 -18.21 -9.03
CA GLN A 40 -5.55 -17.46 -9.65
C GLN A 40 -4.33 -17.36 -8.73
N ALA A 41 -4.53 -17.14 -7.43
CA ALA A 41 -3.44 -17.13 -6.46
C ALA A 41 -2.67 -18.46 -6.47
N ALA A 42 -3.38 -19.60 -6.42
CA ALA A 42 -2.78 -20.92 -6.48
C ALA A 42 -2.03 -21.17 -7.80
N HIS A 43 -2.60 -20.72 -8.93
CA HIS A 43 -1.96 -20.82 -10.24
C HIS A 43 -0.60 -20.11 -10.26
N TYR A 44 -0.55 -18.84 -9.88
CA TYR A 44 0.69 -18.07 -9.90
C TYR A 44 1.68 -18.50 -8.82
N LEU A 45 1.23 -18.96 -7.65
CA LEU A 45 2.11 -19.54 -6.63
C LEU A 45 2.77 -20.82 -7.12
N ALA A 46 2.06 -21.68 -7.85
CA ALA A 46 2.64 -22.88 -8.42
C ALA A 46 3.75 -22.53 -9.43
N ARG A 47 3.54 -21.52 -10.27
CA ARG A 47 4.55 -21.02 -11.22
C ARG A 47 5.75 -20.40 -10.51
N ALA A 48 5.51 -19.57 -9.48
CA ALA A 48 6.58 -18.98 -8.68
C ALA A 48 7.46 -20.04 -7.99
N LYS A 49 6.84 -21.10 -7.45
CA LYS A 49 7.54 -22.23 -6.83
C LYS A 49 8.35 -23.07 -7.85
N ALA A 50 7.91 -23.13 -9.10
CA ALA A 50 8.58 -23.85 -10.17
C ALA A 50 9.67 -23.02 -10.88
N ALA A 51 9.82 -21.73 -10.54
CA ALA A 51 10.80 -20.86 -11.15
C ALA A 51 12.23 -21.36 -10.92
N PRO A 52 13.10 -21.30 -11.97
CA PRO A 52 14.46 -21.79 -11.84
C PRO A 52 15.31 -20.84 -10.97
N ALA A 53 16.09 -21.41 -10.06
CA ALA A 53 17.14 -20.73 -9.29
C ALA A 53 16.71 -19.37 -8.68
N PRO A 54 15.63 -19.29 -7.88
CA PRO A 54 15.24 -18.05 -7.25
C PRO A 54 16.35 -17.55 -6.31
N THR A 55 16.52 -16.23 -6.24
CA THR A 55 17.38 -15.60 -5.23
C THR A 55 16.80 -15.82 -3.82
N ASP A 56 17.63 -15.66 -2.78
CA ASP A 56 17.14 -15.71 -1.38
C ASP A 56 15.95 -14.80 -1.14
N ARG A 57 15.98 -13.58 -1.74
CA ARG A 57 14.90 -12.60 -1.65
C ARG A 57 13.62 -13.14 -2.30
N GLU A 58 13.70 -13.68 -3.49
CA GLU A 58 12.56 -14.26 -4.21
C GLU A 58 11.99 -15.47 -3.48
N ALA A 59 12.84 -16.33 -2.93
CA ALA A 59 12.40 -17.48 -2.13
C ALA A 59 11.59 -17.05 -0.90
N LEU A 60 12.01 -15.98 -0.21
CA LEU A 60 11.25 -15.39 0.91
C LEU A 60 9.91 -14.82 0.46
N PHE A 61 9.85 -14.14 -0.70
CA PHE A 61 8.60 -13.67 -1.26
C PHE A 61 7.63 -14.81 -1.61
N VAL A 62 8.13 -15.88 -2.22
CA VAL A 62 7.33 -17.08 -2.52
C VAL A 62 6.77 -17.69 -1.23
N THR A 63 7.61 -17.80 -0.19
CA THR A 63 7.20 -18.34 1.11
C THR A 63 6.15 -17.45 1.77
N ALA A 64 6.38 -16.14 1.79
CA ALA A 64 5.44 -15.17 2.36
C ALA A 64 4.07 -15.20 1.67
N ALA A 65 4.06 -15.19 0.33
CA ALA A 65 2.82 -15.22 -0.43
C ALA A 65 2.06 -16.53 -0.28
N ALA A 66 2.77 -17.67 -0.22
CA ALA A 66 2.17 -18.98 0.01
C ALA A 66 1.55 -19.06 1.40
N ALA A 67 2.28 -18.65 2.45
CA ALA A 67 1.76 -18.59 3.81
C ALA A 67 0.52 -17.71 3.92
N TRP A 68 0.54 -16.53 3.25
CA TRP A 68 -0.63 -15.67 3.23
C TRP A 68 -1.84 -16.31 2.54
N ALA A 69 -1.64 -16.96 1.40
CA ALA A 69 -2.72 -17.69 0.71
C ALA A 69 -3.32 -18.82 1.56
N ASP A 70 -2.49 -19.47 2.38
CA ASP A 70 -2.89 -20.56 3.29
C ASP A 70 -3.49 -20.02 4.61
N GLY A 71 -3.53 -18.69 4.83
CA GLY A 71 -4.04 -18.05 6.04
C GLY A 71 -3.03 -18.00 7.20
N ASP A 72 -1.80 -18.47 7.01
CA ASP A 72 -0.71 -18.35 7.99
C ASP A 72 -0.07 -16.96 7.91
N VAL A 73 -0.79 -15.99 8.47
CA VAL A 73 -0.42 -14.57 8.43
C VAL A 73 0.88 -14.29 9.19
N ASP A 74 1.15 -15.02 10.28
CA ASP A 74 2.35 -14.79 11.08
C ASP A 74 3.62 -15.21 10.34
N THR A 75 3.58 -16.33 9.64
CA THR A 75 4.67 -16.75 8.75
C THR A 75 4.84 -15.76 7.59
N ALA A 76 3.75 -15.26 7.01
CA ALA A 76 3.83 -14.26 5.95
C ALA A 76 4.50 -12.96 6.45
N ILE A 77 4.08 -12.43 7.60
CA ILE A 77 4.68 -11.24 8.22
C ILE A 77 6.17 -11.46 8.50
N THR A 78 6.54 -12.58 9.13
CA THR A 78 7.92 -12.89 9.46
C THR A 78 8.84 -12.90 8.22
N ASN A 79 8.37 -13.45 7.11
CA ASN A 79 9.14 -13.47 5.87
C ASN A 79 9.25 -12.07 5.24
N PHE A 80 8.17 -11.26 5.22
CA PHE A 80 8.25 -9.89 4.73
C PHE A 80 9.13 -9.00 5.62
N GLU A 81 9.10 -9.17 6.94
CA GLU A 81 10.03 -8.48 7.86
C GLU A 81 11.49 -8.88 7.56
N THR A 82 11.74 -10.17 7.34
CA THR A 82 13.08 -10.66 6.97
C THR A 82 13.56 -10.03 5.67
N ILE A 83 12.67 -9.85 4.68
CA ILE A 83 13.01 -9.15 3.44
C ILE A 83 13.33 -7.68 3.74
N ALA A 84 12.48 -6.99 4.51
CA ALA A 84 12.68 -5.59 4.86
C ALA A 84 14.00 -5.36 5.65
N ASP A 85 14.39 -6.30 6.50
CA ASP A 85 15.64 -6.22 7.26
C ASP A 85 16.89 -6.48 6.40
N ARG A 86 16.82 -7.42 5.45
CA ARG A 86 17.95 -7.78 4.59
C ARG A 86 18.06 -6.89 3.34
N TRP A 87 16.93 -6.38 2.85
CA TRP A 87 16.81 -5.50 1.68
C TRP A 87 15.90 -4.31 1.99
N PRO A 88 16.33 -3.37 2.82
CA PRO A 88 15.48 -2.27 3.33
C PRO A 88 14.98 -1.30 2.25
N ARG A 89 15.56 -1.36 1.05
CA ARG A 89 15.08 -0.61 -0.13
C ARG A 89 13.87 -1.27 -0.82
N ASP A 90 13.49 -2.47 -0.38
CA ASP A 90 12.35 -3.20 -0.97
C ASP A 90 11.02 -2.66 -0.44
N MET A 91 10.59 -1.55 -1.01
CA MET A 91 9.35 -0.88 -0.65
C MET A 91 8.13 -1.79 -0.78
N TYR A 92 8.15 -2.75 -1.72
CA TYR A 92 7.04 -3.67 -1.90
C TYR A 92 6.89 -4.63 -0.72
N ALA A 93 7.98 -5.19 -0.23
CA ALA A 93 7.98 -6.05 0.96
C ALA A 93 7.52 -5.27 2.20
N VAL A 94 8.05 -4.06 2.40
CA VAL A 94 7.65 -3.18 3.52
C VAL A 94 6.15 -2.92 3.47
N ARG A 95 5.62 -2.55 2.31
CA ARG A 95 4.18 -2.29 2.12
C ARG A 95 3.32 -3.52 2.40
N MET A 96 3.72 -4.70 1.90
CA MET A 96 2.96 -5.94 2.15
C MET A 96 2.98 -6.32 3.63
N CYS A 97 4.10 -6.16 4.30
CA CYS A 97 4.21 -6.37 5.73
C CYS A 97 3.28 -5.42 6.52
N CYS A 98 3.31 -4.12 6.22
CA CYS A 98 2.40 -3.13 6.83
C CYS A 98 0.93 -3.49 6.58
N THR A 99 0.58 -3.91 5.37
CA THR A 99 -0.77 -4.36 5.03
C THR A 99 -1.23 -5.50 5.93
N LEU A 100 -0.41 -6.52 6.13
CA LEU A 100 -0.76 -7.67 6.98
C LEU A 100 -0.81 -7.29 8.46
N LYS A 101 0.17 -6.53 8.96
CA LYS A 101 0.18 -6.06 10.34
C LYS A 101 -1.06 -5.23 10.64
N PHE A 102 -1.31 -4.21 9.84
CA PHE A 102 -2.40 -3.27 10.09
C PHE A 102 -3.79 -3.89 9.84
N TYR A 103 -4.05 -4.38 8.60
CA TYR A 103 -5.41 -4.80 8.24
C TYR A 103 -5.81 -6.16 8.83
N VAL A 104 -4.85 -7.08 8.99
CA VAL A 104 -5.16 -8.43 9.45
C VAL A 104 -4.91 -8.60 10.94
N ARG A 105 -3.75 -8.13 11.46
CA ARG A 105 -3.41 -8.24 12.88
C ARG A 105 -3.88 -7.07 13.74
N LYS A 106 -4.36 -5.97 13.13
CA LYS A 106 -4.73 -4.72 13.82
C LYS A 106 -3.58 -4.13 14.64
N ASP A 107 -2.36 -4.33 14.16
CA ASP A 107 -1.10 -3.90 14.77
C ASP A 107 -0.57 -2.66 14.02
N ALA A 108 -1.19 -1.50 14.26
CA ALA A 108 -0.76 -0.22 13.69
C ALA A 108 0.64 0.18 14.21
N ASP A 109 0.90 -0.02 15.49
CA ASP A 109 2.19 0.32 16.11
C ASP A 109 3.34 -0.51 15.52
N GLY A 110 3.14 -1.81 15.33
CA GLY A 110 4.12 -2.68 14.71
C GLY A 110 4.36 -2.37 13.23
N ALA A 111 3.33 -1.93 12.49
CA ALA A 111 3.47 -1.48 11.12
C ALA A 111 4.26 -0.16 11.06
N LEU A 112 3.94 0.80 11.93
CA LEU A 112 4.67 2.07 12.05
C LEU A 112 6.13 1.87 12.43
N ALA A 113 6.42 0.99 13.41
CA ALA A 113 7.77 0.67 13.82
C ALA A 113 8.60 0.08 12.67
N LEU A 114 8.01 -0.76 11.82
CA LEU A 114 8.66 -1.29 10.63
C LEU A 114 9.05 -0.15 9.67
N VAL A 115 8.11 0.72 9.32
CA VAL A 115 8.38 1.83 8.38
C VAL A 115 9.48 2.73 8.93
N ARG A 116 9.39 3.15 10.19
CA ARG A 116 10.40 4.01 10.84
C ARG A 116 11.80 3.39 10.86
N ARG A 117 11.89 2.07 10.95
CA ARG A 117 13.18 1.35 10.94
C ARG A 117 13.89 1.40 9.58
N VAL A 118 13.14 1.41 8.50
CA VAL A 118 13.71 1.28 7.14
C VAL A 118 13.64 2.56 6.30
N ILE A 119 12.86 3.55 6.71
CA ILE A 119 12.48 4.71 5.89
C ILE A 119 13.69 5.46 5.32
N ASP A 120 14.77 5.61 6.09
CA ASP A 120 15.97 6.36 5.64
C ASP A 120 16.76 5.62 4.55
N GLN A 121 16.48 4.35 4.32
CA GLN A 121 17.14 3.51 3.34
C GLN A 121 16.35 3.36 2.03
N ILE A 122 15.09 3.81 2.01
CA ILE A 122 14.22 3.74 0.82
C ILE A 122 14.57 4.90 -0.12
N ASP A 123 14.88 4.57 -1.38
CA ASP A 123 15.32 5.56 -2.39
C ASP A 123 14.16 6.47 -2.82
N ASP A 124 12.96 5.91 -3.03
CA ASP A 124 11.76 6.69 -3.35
C ASP A 124 11.20 7.36 -2.07
N ARG A 125 11.73 8.54 -1.77
CA ARG A 125 11.38 9.32 -0.58
C ARG A 125 9.90 9.70 -0.55
N GLY A 126 9.31 9.99 -1.71
CA GLY A 126 7.90 10.33 -1.83
C GLY A 126 7.01 9.18 -1.37
N GLN A 127 7.20 7.99 -1.94
CA GLN A 127 6.46 6.80 -1.54
C GLN A 127 6.73 6.39 -0.08
N ALA A 128 7.98 6.58 0.39
CA ALA A 128 8.35 6.28 1.76
C ALA A 128 7.59 7.17 2.76
N TYR A 129 7.56 8.49 2.52
CA TYR A 129 6.79 9.43 3.35
C TYR A 129 5.28 9.20 3.25
N ALA A 130 4.75 8.85 2.07
CA ALA A 130 3.35 8.53 1.92
C ALA A 130 2.94 7.30 2.74
N LEU A 131 3.78 6.24 2.77
CA LEU A 131 3.52 5.08 3.62
C LEU A 131 3.69 5.40 5.10
N LEU A 132 4.72 6.18 5.46
CA LEU A 132 4.94 6.63 6.84
C LEU A 132 3.72 7.39 7.36
N SER A 133 3.26 8.38 6.60
CA SER A 133 2.14 9.22 6.99
C SER A 133 0.87 8.42 7.24
N PHE A 134 0.61 7.43 6.40
CA PHE A 134 -0.54 6.55 6.58
C PHE A 134 -0.42 5.72 7.87
N MET A 135 0.76 5.17 8.17
CA MET A 135 0.95 4.43 9.42
C MET A 135 0.92 5.34 10.66
N GLU A 136 1.36 6.58 10.56
CA GLU A 136 1.27 7.57 11.63
C GLU A 136 -0.18 7.99 11.91
N GLU A 137 -0.99 8.15 10.86
CA GLU A 137 -2.41 8.45 10.98
C GLU A 137 -3.15 7.29 11.67
N GLU A 138 -2.92 6.06 11.26
CA GLU A 138 -3.53 4.87 11.85
C GLU A 138 -3.07 4.60 13.30
N ALA A 139 -1.90 5.15 13.68
CA ALA A 139 -1.43 5.19 15.07
C ALA A 139 -1.93 6.43 15.85
N ASN A 140 -2.81 7.25 15.27
CA ASN A 140 -3.35 8.51 15.82
C ASN A 140 -2.27 9.58 16.10
N LEU A 141 -1.14 9.54 15.40
CA LEU A 141 -0.09 10.56 15.46
C LEU A 141 -0.36 11.67 14.43
N PHE A 142 -1.50 12.34 14.55
CA PHE A 142 -2.03 13.23 13.51
C PHE A 142 -1.09 14.35 13.08
N ALA A 143 -0.32 14.94 14.02
CA ALA A 143 0.63 16.01 13.67
C ALA A 143 1.79 15.49 12.81
N ASP A 144 2.34 14.32 13.16
CA ASP A 144 3.41 13.67 12.40
C ASP A 144 2.88 13.20 11.04
N ALA A 145 1.69 12.58 11.03
CA ALA A 145 1.02 12.11 9.83
C ALA A 145 0.80 13.24 8.81
N GLU A 146 0.28 14.40 9.24
CA GLU A 146 0.09 15.56 8.35
C GLU A 146 1.44 16.06 7.81
N ALA A 147 2.47 16.16 8.66
CA ALA A 147 3.80 16.61 8.23
C ALA A 147 4.42 15.66 7.20
N SER A 148 4.40 14.36 7.46
CA SER A 148 4.91 13.33 6.54
C SER A 148 4.11 13.28 5.23
N ALA A 149 2.78 13.40 5.29
CA ALA A 149 1.92 13.37 4.12
C ALA A 149 2.16 14.58 3.20
N ARG A 150 2.28 15.78 3.78
CA ARG A 150 2.61 17.00 3.02
C ARG A 150 3.98 16.89 2.39
N ALA A 151 4.99 16.38 3.11
CA ALA A 151 6.32 16.15 2.56
C ALA A 151 6.30 15.17 1.38
N ALA A 152 5.45 14.13 1.43
CA ALA A 152 5.26 13.20 0.31
C ALA A 152 4.69 13.94 -0.93
N VAL A 153 3.63 14.73 -0.76
CA VAL A 153 2.96 15.47 -1.83
C VAL A 153 3.85 16.58 -2.40
N ASP A 154 4.70 17.20 -1.58
CA ASP A 154 5.69 18.19 -2.05
C ASP A 154 6.74 17.55 -2.97
N LEU A 155 7.08 16.27 -2.76
CA LEU A 155 7.99 15.51 -3.62
C LEU A 155 7.32 15.04 -4.91
N ASP A 156 6.08 14.60 -4.82
CA ASP A 156 5.24 14.24 -5.98
C ASP A 156 3.76 14.49 -5.64
N ARG A 157 3.17 15.48 -6.33
CA ARG A 157 1.78 15.85 -6.12
C ARG A 157 0.78 14.75 -6.43
N ASN A 158 1.18 13.73 -7.21
CA ASN A 158 0.32 12.61 -7.59
C ASN A 158 0.31 11.47 -6.54
N LEU A 159 1.02 11.62 -5.42
CA LEU A 159 1.01 10.63 -4.35
C LEU A 159 -0.32 10.68 -3.59
N ILE A 160 -1.27 9.93 -4.13
CA ILE A 160 -2.65 9.86 -3.63
C ILE A 160 -2.73 9.50 -2.15
N LEU A 161 -1.84 8.63 -1.66
CA LEU A 161 -1.82 8.25 -0.25
C LEU A 161 -1.47 9.43 0.66
N GLY A 162 -0.58 10.32 0.23
CA GLY A 162 -0.29 11.56 0.96
C GLY A 162 -1.47 12.54 0.95
N GLN A 163 -2.12 12.74 -0.21
CA GLN A 163 -3.33 13.55 -0.31
C GLN A 163 -4.43 13.05 0.62
N HIS A 164 -4.65 11.73 0.62
CA HIS A 164 -5.64 11.01 1.41
C HIS A 164 -5.37 11.12 2.92
N THR A 165 -4.13 10.91 3.35
CA THR A 165 -3.77 10.99 4.77
C THR A 165 -4.04 12.39 5.35
N VAL A 166 -3.69 13.46 4.61
CA VAL A 166 -4.00 14.83 5.08
C VAL A 166 -5.51 15.04 5.22
N ALA A 167 -6.31 14.52 4.27
CA ALA A 167 -7.77 14.60 4.36
C ALA A 167 -8.31 13.90 5.61
N HIS A 168 -7.85 12.68 5.89
CA HIS A 168 -8.22 11.96 7.11
C HIS A 168 -7.87 12.70 8.38
N VAL A 169 -6.65 13.26 8.46
CA VAL A 169 -6.22 14.05 9.63
C VAL A 169 -7.14 15.27 9.83
N MET A 170 -7.47 15.98 8.75
CA MET A 170 -8.35 17.14 8.82
C MET A 170 -9.78 16.76 9.22
N GLU A 171 -10.29 15.64 8.70
CA GLU A 171 -11.59 15.08 9.08
C GLU A 171 -11.62 14.72 10.58
N ALA A 172 -10.62 13.99 11.07
CA ALA A 172 -10.50 13.62 12.48
C ALA A 172 -10.42 14.82 13.44
N GLN A 173 -9.91 15.96 12.94
CA GLN A 173 -9.76 17.19 13.71
C GLN A 173 -10.90 18.22 13.47
N GLY A 174 -11.88 17.91 12.63
CA GLY A 174 -12.98 18.82 12.29
C GLY A 174 -12.54 20.07 11.52
N ARG A 175 -11.43 19.99 10.75
CA ARG A 175 -10.86 21.07 9.94
C ARG A 175 -11.42 21.05 8.52
N ASP A 176 -12.74 20.99 8.38
CA ASP A 176 -13.42 20.76 7.11
C ASP A 176 -13.13 21.80 6.04
N ALA A 177 -13.09 23.08 6.40
CA ALA A 177 -12.78 24.14 5.44
C ALA A 177 -11.35 24.03 4.86
N GLU A 178 -10.39 23.57 5.68
CA GLU A 178 -9.03 23.28 5.24
C GLU A 178 -8.98 22.01 4.40
N GLY A 179 -9.78 20.99 4.75
CA GLY A 179 -9.91 19.75 3.99
C GLY A 179 -10.44 19.98 2.57
N VAL A 180 -11.47 20.82 2.41
CA VAL A 180 -11.95 21.25 1.09
C VAL A 180 -10.81 21.91 0.32
N ALA A 181 -10.18 22.95 0.90
CA ALA A 181 -9.12 23.70 0.23
C ALA A 181 -7.90 22.82 -0.10
N TRP A 182 -7.63 21.77 0.68
CA TRP A 182 -6.59 20.81 0.40
C TRP A 182 -6.93 19.91 -0.78
N LEU A 183 -8.08 19.25 -0.74
CA LEU A 183 -8.45 18.26 -1.75
C LEU A 183 -8.76 18.85 -3.11
N GLU A 184 -9.36 20.04 -3.17
CA GLU A 184 -9.65 20.74 -4.45
C GLU A 184 -8.41 20.97 -5.31
N GLN A 185 -7.21 21.08 -4.71
CA GLN A 185 -5.96 21.25 -5.44
C GLN A 185 -5.54 20.04 -6.27
N PHE A 186 -6.13 18.87 -6.01
CA PHE A 186 -5.67 17.60 -6.57
C PHE A 186 -6.71 16.87 -7.42
N THR A 187 -7.91 17.42 -7.59
CA THR A 187 -9.01 16.75 -8.30
C THR A 187 -8.64 16.31 -9.72
N ASP A 188 -7.74 17.05 -10.37
CA ASP A 188 -7.18 16.73 -11.69
C ASP A 188 -6.25 15.50 -11.69
N THR A 189 -5.81 15.05 -10.52
CA THR A 189 -4.95 13.85 -10.39
C THR A 189 -5.75 12.57 -10.17
N TRP A 190 -7.07 12.66 -10.03
CA TRP A 190 -7.90 11.50 -9.65
C TRP A 190 -8.51 10.77 -10.83
N ASP A 191 -8.55 11.36 -12.03
CA ASP A 191 -9.20 10.79 -13.21
C ASP A 191 -8.60 9.44 -13.63
N ASP A 192 -7.29 9.27 -13.46
CA ASP A 192 -6.56 8.03 -13.79
C ASP A 192 -6.48 7.04 -12.62
N LEU A 193 -7.14 7.33 -11.48
CA LEU A 193 -7.18 6.38 -10.36
C LEU A 193 -8.10 5.20 -10.67
N ASN A 194 -7.77 4.05 -10.08
CA ASN A 194 -8.61 2.87 -10.22
C ASN A 194 -10.02 3.09 -9.65
N GLU A 195 -10.96 2.21 -10.08
CA GLU A 195 -12.40 2.28 -9.76
C GLU A 195 -12.71 2.31 -8.25
N SER A 196 -11.79 1.87 -7.40
CA SER A 196 -11.97 1.90 -5.94
C SER A 196 -11.50 3.21 -5.32
N PHE A 197 -10.38 3.76 -5.78
CA PHE A 197 -9.74 4.90 -5.13
C PHE A 197 -10.26 6.25 -5.64
N ASN A 198 -10.65 6.34 -6.91
CA ASN A 198 -11.27 7.55 -7.45
C ASN A 198 -12.53 7.97 -6.67
N PRO A 199 -13.60 7.14 -6.56
CA PRO A 199 -14.78 7.52 -5.79
C PRO A 199 -14.49 7.73 -4.31
N HIS A 200 -13.47 7.07 -3.75
CA HIS A 200 -13.07 7.23 -2.35
C HIS A 200 -12.52 8.65 -2.09
N MET A 201 -11.70 9.19 -2.99
CA MET A 201 -11.21 10.57 -2.87
C MET A 201 -12.33 11.61 -3.00
N TRP A 202 -13.25 11.41 -3.96
CA TRP A 202 -14.44 12.25 -4.10
C TRP A 202 -15.35 12.17 -2.87
N MET A 203 -15.43 11.00 -2.21
CA MET A 203 -16.17 10.84 -0.96
C MET A 203 -15.57 11.74 0.14
N HIS A 204 -14.25 11.73 0.34
CA HIS A 204 -13.60 12.60 1.35
C HIS A 204 -13.85 14.09 1.08
N LEU A 205 -13.73 14.53 -0.18
CA LEU A 205 -14.06 15.89 -0.54
C LEU A 205 -15.52 16.22 -0.23
N GLY A 206 -16.45 15.30 -0.54
CA GLY A 206 -17.87 15.45 -0.21
C GLY A 206 -18.13 15.54 1.29
N LEU A 207 -17.46 14.72 2.11
CA LEU A 207 -17.58 14.76 3.57
C LEU A 207 -17.13 16.10 4.13
N HIS A 208 -16.01 16.65 3.67
CA HIS A 208 -15.55 17.99 4.07
C HIS A 208 -16.52 19.10 3.63
N TYR A 209 -17.11 19.02 2.42
CA TYR A 209 -18.16 19.98 2.02
C TYR A 209 -19.36 19.93 2.98
N LEU A 210 -19.83 18.75 3.34
CA LEU A 210 -20.93 18.59 4.29
C LEU A 210 -20.57 19.19 5.67
N GLY A 211 -19.35 18.97 6.15
CA GLY A 211 -18.84 19.55 7.39
C GLY A 211 -18.82 21.08 7.40
N THR A 212 -18.59 21.72 6.22
CA THR A 212 -18.68 23.18 6.09
C THR A 212 -20.12 23.71 5.96
N GLY A 213 -21.13 22.86 5.91
CA GLY A 213 -22.51 23.23 5.66
C GLY A 213 -22.80 23.59 4.18
N ARG A 214 -21.92 23.24 3.27
CA ARG A 214 -22.06 23.37 1.82
C ARG A 214 -22.46 22.03 1.21
N GLY A 215 -23.70 21.62 1.43
CA GLY A 215 -24.27 20.39 0.86
C GLY A 215 -25.18 20.70 -0.34
#